data_4b0331b9e164fa3c11751f05539f72ae
#
_entry.id   4b0331b9e164fa3c11751f05539f72ae
#
_cell.length_a   1.000
_cell.length_b   1.000
_cell.length_c   1.000
_cell.angle_alpha   90.00
_cell.angle_beta   90.00
_cell.angle_gamma   90.00
#
_symmetry.space_group_name_H-M   'P 1'
#
loop_
_entity.id
_entity.type
_entity.pdbx_description
1 polymer ?
#
loop_
_entity_poly.entity_id
_entity_poly.type
_entity_poly.pdbx_seq_one_letter_code
_entity_poly.pdbx_strand_id
1 'polypeptide(L)'
;MENLHGKTVLITGASSGIGAALAREFARRGASLILLARNRQRLEAVRDSCAACGAGAIRLVEADTTDFAAIDAFAPTVEGCLDYLVLNAGISQRSLAVETGEAVDRRVMEVDFFAPVRLTKALYAAGKWDRHTHIAATSSISGLFGFPQRSAYCAAKHALKGFFEALQLEMDMKVTLLFPGRINTPISLSALEADGSAHGKMDPGQAGGMDADACARKCVRGILRGKRQVRVGGKEMISCFIYKWFPGIFFKFAGKASAV
;
A
#
# COMPACT_ATOMS: atom_id res chain seq x y z
N MET A 1 23.58 -6.74 1.35
CA MET A 1 22.09 -6.70 1.43
C MET A 1 21.66 -7.74 2.46
N GLU A 2 20.66 -7.44 3.28
CA GLU A 2 20.10 -8.44 4.19
C GLU A 2 19.48 -9.58 3.38
N ASN A 3 19.86 -10.82 3.72
CA ASN A 3 19.42 -12.03 3.07
C ASN A 3 18.08 -12.48 3.69
N LEU A 4 17.09 -12.82 2.87
CA LEU A 4 15.77 -13.27 3.29
C LEU A 4 15.45 -14.71 2.83
N HIS A 5 16.44 -15.53 2.53
CA HIS A 5 16.21 -16.95 2.28
C HIS A 5 15.47 -17.61 3.44
N GLY A 6 14.46 -18.41 3.12
CA GLY A 6 13.58 -19.04 4.10
C GLY A 6 12.54 -18.11 4.73
N LYS A 7 12.49 -16.82 4.34
CA LYS A 7 11.48 -15.86 4.78
C LYS A 7 10.31 -15.80 3.81
N THR A 8 9.09 -15.79 4.35
CA THR A 8 7.85 -15.73 3.57
C THR A 8 7.22 -14.34 3.67
N VAL A 9 6.95 -13.74 2.51
CA VAL A 9 6.38 -12.39 2.38
C VAL A 9 5.07 -12.46 1.61
N LEU A 10 3.96 -12.03 2.22
CA LEU A 10 2.70 -11.83 1.54
C LEU A 10 2.58 -10.35 1.12
N ILE A 11 2.25 -10.11 -0.15
CA ILE A 11 2.12 -8.74 -0.71
C ILE A 11 0.76 -8.61 -1.40
N THR A 12 -0.06 -7.64 -0.96
CA THR A 12 -1.32 -7.30 -1.63
C THR A 12 -1.12 -6.21 -2.67
N GLY A 13 -1.96 -6.21 -3.74
CA GLY A 13 -1.80 -5.28 -4.85
C GLY A 13 -0.49 -5.52 -5.62
N ALA A 14 -0.03 -6.78 -5.65
CA ALA A 14 1.27 -7.16 -6.18
C ALA A 14 1.37 -7.10 -7.71
N SER A 15 0.26 -6.90 -8.44
CA SER A 15 0.23 -6.98 -9.91
C SER A 15 0.73 -5.74 -10.65
N SER A 16 1.01 -4.63 -9.96
CA SER A 16 1.47 -3.39 -10.60
C SER A 16 2.11 -2.41 -9.61
N GLY A 17 2.69 -1.34 -10.13
CA GLY A 17 3.14 -0.17 -9.36
C GLY A 17 4.08 -0.51 -8.21
N ILE A 18 3.83 0.08 -7.04
CA ILE A 18 4.65 -0.11 -5.85
C ILE A 18 4.64 -1.57 -5.39
N GLY A 19 3.48 -2.26 -5.44
CA GLY A 19 3.36 -3.65 -5.01
C GLY A 19 4.25 -4.60 -5.83
N ALA A 20 4.24 -4.47 -7.16
CA ALA A 20 5.11 -5.24 -8.04
C ALA A 20 6.60 -4.92 -7.80
N ALA A 21 6.92 -3.65 -7.57
CA ALA A 21 8.29 -3.24 -7.26
C ALA A 21 8.76 -3.75 -5.89
N LEU A 22 7.90 -3.76 -4.88
CA LEU A 22 8.18 -4.38 -3.58
C LEU A 22 8.43 -5.87 -3.72
N ALA A 23 7.61 -6.58 -4.53
CA ALA A 23 7.79 -8.00 -4.79
C ALA A 23 9.18 -8.29 -5.38
N ARG A 24 9.59 -7.55 -6.42
CA ARG A 24 10.94 -7.68 -7.00
C ARG A 24 12.05 -7.37 -5.98
N GLU A 25 11.84 -6.39 -5.13
CA GLU A 25 12.86 -5.99 -4.16
C GLU A 25 13.02 -7.02 -3.03
N PHE A 26 11.95 -7.69 -2.60
CA PHE A 26 12.02 -8.85 -1.70
C PHE A 26 12.62 -10.07 -2.40
N ALA A 27 12.25 -10.30 -3.68
CA ALA A 27 12.81 -11.36 -4.52
C ALA A 27 14.36 -11.29 -4.62
N ARG A 28 14.91 -10.09 -4.86
CA ARG A 28 16.38 -9.87 -4.91
C ARG A 28 17.11 -10.25 -3.63
N ARG A 29 16.39 -10.45 -2.54
CA ARG A 29 16.92 -10.89 -1.25
C ARG A 29 16.67 -12.37 -0.96
N GLY A 30 16.08 -13.11 -1.92
CA GLY A 30 15.84 -14.54 -1.81
C GLY A 30 14.56 -14.92 -1.04
N ALA A 31 13.66 -13.96 -0.76
CA ALA A 31 12.42 -14.26 -0.07
C ALA A 31 11.47 -15.13 -0.90
N SER A 32 10.70 -16.00 -0.23
CA SER A 32 9.52 -16.65 -0.79
C SER A 32 8.35 -15.68 -0.79
N LEU A 33 7.54 -15.67 -1.85
CA LEU A 33 6.52 -14.64 -2.06
C LEU A 33 5.13 -15.26 -2.20
N ILE A 34 4.14 -14.63 -1.55
CA ILE A 34 2.72 -14.82 -1.83
C ILE A 34 2.21 -13.52 -2.43
N LEU A 35 1.91 -13.52 -3.72
CA LEU A 35 1.51 -12.34 -4.48
C LEU A 35 -0.01 -12.35 -4.69
N LEU A 36 -0.72 -11.40 -4.06
CA LEU A 36 -2.17 -11.34 -4.10
C LEU A 36 -2.64 -10.10 -4.88
N ALA A 37 -3.46 -10.31 -5.92
CA ALA A 37 -4.15 -9.26 -6.68
C ALA A 37 -5.24 -9.87 -7.56
N ARG A 38 -6.08 -9.02 -8.18
CA ARG A 38 -7.22 -9.42 -9.02
C ARG A 38 -6.84 -9.90 -10.43
N ASN A 39 -5.74 -9.41 -10.98
CA ASN A 39 -5.38 -9.68 -12.38
C ASN A 39 -4.31 -10.78 -12.45
N ARG A 40 -4.74 -11.97 -12.83
CA ARG A 40 -3.90 -13.16 -12.93
C ARG A 40 -2.73 -12.99 -13.89
N GLN A 41 -3.01 -12.50 -15.10
CA GLN A 41 -1.98 -12.33 -16.13
C GLN A 41 -0.86 -11.37 -15.68
N ARG A 42 -1.23 -10.25 -15.01
CA ARG A 42 -0.22 -9.31 -14.46
C ARG A 42 0.54 -9.93 -13.30
N LEU A 43 -0.10 -10.76 -12.47
CA LEU A 43 0.60 -11.49 -11.40
C LEU A 43 1.63 -12.46 -11.97
N GLU A 44 1.32 -13.14 -13.07
CA GLU A 44 2.23 -14.05 -13.76
C GLU A 44 3.47 -13.31 -14.29
N ALA A 45 3.29 -12.17 -14.93
CA ALA A 45 4.40 -11.33 -15.37
C ALA A 45 5.29 -10.84 -14.19
N VAL A 46 4.67 -10.52 -13.04
CA VAL A 46 5.43 -10.14 -11.84
C VAL A 46 6.15 -11.36 -11.25
N ARG A 47 5.51 -12.54 -11.21
CA ARG A 47 6.15 -13.80 -10.80
C ARG A 47 7.43 -14.05 -11.60
N ASP A 48 7.34 -13.97 -12.93
CA ASP A 48 8.47 -14.26 -13.83
C ASP A 48 9.62 -13.28 -13.58
N SER A 49 9.29 -11.99 -13.39
CA SER A 49 10.29 -10.97 -13.05
C SER A 49 10.90 -11.20 -11.65
N CYS A 50 10.13 -11.68 -10.67
CA CYS A 50 10.63 -12.01 -9.34
C CYS A 50 11.50 -13.26 -9.35
N ALA A 51 11.14 -14.30 -10.13
CA ALA A 51 11.96 -15.49 -10.31
C ALA A 51 13.32 -15.12 -10.92
N ALA A 52 13.33 -14.28 -11.95
CA ALA A 52 14.57 -13.75 -12.54
C ALA A 52 15.42 -12.91 -11.56
N CYS A 53 14.81 -12.35 -10.51
CA CYS A 53 15.51 -11.61 -9.45
C CYS A 53 16.08 -12.50 -8.34
N GLY A 54 15.79 -13.82 -8.33
CA GLY A 54 16.28 -14.77 -7.33
C GLY A 54 15.31 -15.02 -6.16
N ALA A 55 14.01 -14.83 -6.38
CA ALA A 55 13.00 -15.23 -5.39
C ALA A 55 13.12 -16.72 -5.04
N GLY A 56 12.73 -17.08 -3.80
CA GLY A 56 12.44 -18.45 -3.42
C GLY A 56 11.14 -18.95 -4.07
N ALA A 57 10.32 -19.70 -3.37
CA ALA A 57 9.01 -20.12 -3.86
C ALA A 57 8.09 -18.91 -4.11
N ILE A 58 7.29 -18.96 -5.18
CA ILE A 58 6.33 -17.91 -5.50
C ILE A 58 4.94 -18.52 -5.66
N ARG A 59 4.00 -18.11 -4.80
CA ARG A 59 2.59 -18.46 -4.90
C ARG A 59 1.78 -17.25 -5.39
N LEU A 60 0.94 -17.46 -6.41
CA LEU A 60 0.00 -16.45 -6.90
C LEU A 60 -1.39 -16.69 -6.30
N VAL A 61 -2.02 -15.64 -5.84
CA VAL A 61 -3.38 -15.63 -5.30
C VAL A 61 -4.21 -14.61 -6.07
N GLU A 62 -5.09 -15.11 -6.91
CA GLU A 62 -6.05 -14.28 -7.63
C GLU A 62 -7.27 -14.04 -6.73
N ALA A 63 -7.37 -12.85 -6.15
CA ALA A 63 -8.48 -12.47 -5.29
C ALA A 63 -8.68 -10.94 -5.28
N ASP A 64 -9.94 -10.52 -5.11
CA ASP A 64 -10.26 -9.15 -4.69
C ASP A 64 -10.14 -9.10 -3.16
N THR A 65 -9.35 -8.18 -2.64
CA THR A 65 -9.18 -8.00 -1.18
C THR A 65 -10.46 -7.56 -0.48
N THR A 66 -11.45 -7.10 -1.22
CA THR A 66 -12.78 -6.73 -0.72
C THR A 66 -13.79 -7.87 -0.78
N ASP A 67 -13.47 -8.98 -1.40
CA ASP A 67 -14.21 -10.23 -1.26
C ASP A 67 -13.80 -10.91 0.07
N PHE A 68 -14.49 -10.54 1.14
CA PHE A 68 -14.15 -11.02 2.47
C PHE A 68 -14.34 -12.53 2.64
N ALA A 69 -15.28 -13.14 1.90
CA ALA A 69 -15.46 -14.58 1.92
C ALA A 69 -14.26 -15.28 1.27
N ALA A 70 -13.78 -14.78 0.13
CA ALA A 70 -12.57 -15.29 -0.52
C ALA A 70 -11.31 -15.08 0.38
N ILE A 71 -11.22 -13.96 1.09
CA ILE A 71 -10.10 -13.69 2.01
C ILE A 71 -10.15 -14.65 3.21
N ASP A 72 -11.31 -14.92 3.78
CA ASP A 72 -11.48 -15.85 4.91
C ASP A 72 -11.15 -17.29 4.47
N ALA A 73 -11.54 -17.69 3.26
CA ALA A 73 -11.18 -18.99 2.70
C ALA A 73 -9.69 -19.10 2.36
N PHE A 74 -9.06 -18.02 1.93
CA PHE A 74 -7.64 -17.98 1.61
C PHE A 74 -6.75 -18.05 2.86
N ALA A 75 -7.06 -17.31 3.92
CA ALA A 75 -6.17 -17.17 5.06
C ALA A 75 -5.67 -18.50 5.66
N PRO A 76 -6.50 -19.55 5.88
CA PRO A 76 -6.04 -20.84 6.38
C PRO A 76 -5.08 -21.57 5.44
N THR A 77 -5.12 -21.28 4.14
CA THR A 77 -4.31 -21.95 3.12
C THR A 77 -2.86 -21.46 3.05
N VAL A 78 -2.52 -20.42 3.81
CA VAL A 78 -1.13 -19.95 3.93
C VAL A 78 -0.34 -20.99 4.74
N GLU A 79 0.79 -21.44 4.19
CA GLU A 79 1.66 -22.40 4.85
C GLU A 79 2.56 -21.70 5.88
N GLY A 80 2.64 -22.26 7.07
CA GLY A 80 3.46 -21.72 8.16
C GLY A 80 2.99 -20.34 8.64
N CYS A 81 3.91 -19.61 9.26
CA CYS A 81 3.74 -18.24 9.73
C CYS A 81 4.46 -17.28 8.76
N LEU A 82 3.85 -16.13 8.48
CA LEU A 82 4.45 -15.10 7.66
C LEU A 82 5.57 -14.37 8.43
N ASP A 83 6.69 -14.12 7.77
CA ASP A 83 7.72 -13.22 8.30
C ASP A 83 7.36 -11.76 8.02
N TYR A 84 6.76 -11.50 6.85
CA TYR A 84 6.33 -10.15 6.45
C TYR A 84 4.93 -10.18 5.84
N LEU A 85 4.08 -9.26 6.26
CA LEU A 85 2.77 -8.98 5.68
C LEU A 85 2.77 -7.56 5.11
N VAL A 86 2.77 -7.43 3.79
CA VAL A 86 2.84 -6.15 3.08
C VAL A 86 1.47 -5.80 2.49
N LEU A 87 0.74 -4.94 3.17
CA LEU A 87 -0.58 -4.46 2.82
C LEU A 87 -0.42 -3.22 1.92
N ASN A 88 -0.44 -3.46 0.60
CA ASN A 88 -0.16 -2.40 -0.38
C ASN A 88 -1.32 -2.14 -1.35
N ALA A 89 -2.28 -3.06 -1.50
CA ALA A 89 -3.45 -2.82 -2.34
C ALA A 89 -4.14 -1.51 -1.98
N GLY A 90 -4.60 -0.77 -2.99
CA GLY A 90 -5.29 0.49 -2.78
C GLY A 90 -5.75 1.11 -4.08
N ILE A 91 -6.70 2.01 -3.99
CA ILE A 91 -7.23 2.83 -5.09
C ILE A 91 -7.17 4.30 -4.69
N SER A 92 -7.52 5.20 -5.61
CA SER A 92 -7.56 6.63 -5.33
C SER A 92 -8.84 7.25 -5.88
N GLN A 93 -9.05 8.53 -5.62
CA GLN A 93 -10.20 9.33 -6.03
C GLN A 93 -9.72 10.61 -6.72
N ARG A 94 -10.56 11.17 -7.63
CA ARG A 94 -10.34 12.43 -8.35
C ARG A 94 -11.64 13.21 -8.45
N SER A 95 -12.16 13.69 -7.32
CA SER A 95 -13.38 14.50 -7.28
C SER A 95 -13.39 15.42 -6.06
N LEU A 96 -14.13 16.53 -6.14
CA LEU A 96 -14.33 17.40 -4.98
C LEU A 96 -15.13 16.67 -3.90
N ALA A 97 -14.82 16.94 -2.63
CA ALA A 97 -15.44 16.25 -1.50
C ALA A 97 -16.98 16.33 -1.50
N VAL A 98 -17.52 17.48 -1.92
CA VAL A 98 -18.97 17.73 -1.94
C VAL A 98 -19.68 17.14 -3.17
N GLU A 99 -18.91 16.74 -4.19
CA GLU A 99 -19.43 16.17 -5.44
C GLU A 99 -19.25 14.64 -5.49
N THR A 100 -18.41 14.11 -4.62
CA THR A 100 -18.12 12.66 -4.56
C THR A 100 -19.37 11.89 -4.13
N GLY A 101 -19.78 10.92 -4.94
CA GLY A 101 -20.89 10.04 -4.60
C GLY A 101 -20.54 9.15 -3.40
N GLU A 102 -21.50 8.91 -2.50
CA GLU A 102 -21.33 8.06 -1.31
C GLU A 102 -20.78 6.67 -1.65
N ALA A 103 -21.17 6.10 -2.79
CA ALA A 103 -20.67 4.80 -3.24
C ALA A 103 -19.14 4.83 -3.49
N VAL A 104 -18.59 5.95 -3.98
CA VAL A 104 -17.17 6.15 -4.17
C VAL A 104 -16.44 6.26 -2.83
N ASP A 105 -16.98 7.05 -1.90
CA ASP A 105 -16.42 7.18 -0.56
C ASP A 105 -16.35 5.81 0.14
N ARG A 106 -17.45 5.04 0.09
CA ARG A 106 -17.51 3.67 0.64
C ARG A 106 -16.52 2.74 -0.04
N ARG A 107 -16.43 2.77 -1.38
CA ARG A 107 -15.51 1.90 -2.13
C ARG A 107 -14.05 2.18 -1.80
N VAL A 108 -13.67 3.44 -1.67
CA VAL A 108 -12.31 3.83 -1.27
C VAL A 108 -12.01 3.35 0.16
N MET A 109 -12.93 3.56 1.09
CA MET A 109 -12.79 3.06 2.47
C MET A 109 -12.70 1.54 2.52
N GLU A 110 -13.50 0.85 1.71
CA GLU A 110 -13.51 -0.62 1.65
C GLU A 110 -12.15 -1.16 1.21
N VAL A 111 -11.61 -0.65 0.11
CA VAL A 111 -10.33 -1.14 -0.46
C VAL A 111 -9.13 -0.72 0.38
N ASP A 112 -9.10 0.55 0.83
CA ASP A 112 -7.90 1.16 1.39
C ASP A 112 -7.81 1.04 2.92
N PHE A 113 -8.92 0.68 3.58
CA PHE A 113 -8.96 0.51 5.04
C PHE A 113 -9.57 -0.84 5.46
N PHE A 114 -10.82 -1.16 5.11
CA PHE A 114 -11.45 -2.37 5.62
C PHE A 114 -10.81 -3.65 5.10
N ALA A 115 -10.43 -3.71 3.82
CA ALA A 115 -9.80 -4.88 3.23
C ALA A 115 -8.44 -5.25 3.88
N PRO A 116 -7.47 -4.32 4.06
CA PRO A 116 -6.25 -4.64 4.78
C PRO A 116 -6.49 -5.02 6.24
N VAL A 117 -7.46 -4.39 6.92
CA VAL A 117 -7.84 -4.75 8.30
C VAL A 117 -8.42 -6.17 8.33
N ARG A 118 -9.35 -6.51 7.40
CA ARG A 118 -9.94 -7.84 7.33
C ARG A 118 -8.90 -8.92 7.07
N LEU A 119 -8.05 -8.73 6.08
CA LEU A 119 -6.98 -9.68 5.78
C LEU A 119 -6.05 -9.90 6.98
N THR A 120 -5.66 -8.83 7.67
CA THR A 120 -4.83 -8.92 8.88
C THR A 120 -5.51 -9.77 9.94
N LYS A 121 -6.79 -9.53 10.23
CA LYS A 121 -7.55 -10.29 11.23
C LYS A 121 -7.79 -11.74 10.81
N ALA A 122 -8.12 -12.01 9.54
CA ALA A 122 -8.32 -13.37 9.03
C ALA A 122 -7.05 -14.21 9.12
N LEU A 123 -5.90 -13.65 8.74
CA LEU A 123 -4.61 -14.31 8.87
C LEU A 123 -4.23 -14.56 10.34
N TYR A 124 -4.55 -13.65 11.26
CA TYR A 124 -4.34 -13.85 12.69
C TYR A 124 -5.20 -14.99 13.23
N ALA A 125 -6.49 -14.97 12.94
CA ALA A 125 -7.42 -16.02 13.36
C ALA A 125 -7.02 -17.41 12.84
N ALA A 126 -6.39 -17.45 11.65
CA ALA A 126 -5.85 -18.68 11.06
C ALA A 126 -4.44 -19.06 11.60
N GLY A 127 -3.86 -18.30 12.53
CA GLY A 127 -2.52 -18.55 13.07
C GLY A 127 -1.38 -18.35 12.07
N LYS A 128 -1.56 -17.44 11.10
CA LYS A 128 -0.62 -17.21 10.01
C LYS A 128 0.31 -16.01 10.23
N TRP A 129 0.11 -15.25 11.30
CA TRP A 129 1.05 -14.28 11.81
C TRP A 129 0.95 -14.16 13.33
N ASP A 130 2.02 -13.71 13.94
CA ASP A 130 2.15 -13.44 15.38
C ASP A 130 2.97 -12.15 15.62
N ARG A 131 3.35 -11.88 16.87
CA ARG A 131 4.17 -10.71 17.25
C ARG A 131 5.53 -10.64 16.56
N HIS A 132 6.03 -11.73 16.00
CA HIS A 132 7.32 -11.77 15.28
C HIS A 132 7.18 -11.41 13.81
N THR A 133 5.96 -11.46 13.26
CA THR A 133 5.66 -11.02 11.90
C THR A 133 5.82 -9.51 11.80
N HIS A 134 6.50 -9.03 10.78
CA HIS A 134 6.60 -7.60 10.51
C HIS A 134 5.51 -7.18 9.52
N ILE A 135 4.56 -6.36 9.98
CA ILE A 135 3.51 -5.82 9.11
C ILE A 135 4.00 -4.49 8.50
N ALA A 136 3.88 -4.37 7.18
CA ALA A 136 4.09 -3.11 6.46
C ALA A 136 2.79 -2.68 5.79
N ALA A 137 2.27 -1.50 6.12
CA ALA A 137 1.04 -0.97 5.52
C ALA A 137 1.34 0.27 4.68
N THR A 138 0.93 0.22 3.40
CA THR A 138 1.12 1.33 2.47
C THR A 138 0.00 2.36 2.65
N SER A 139 0.32 3.42 3.39
CA SER A 139 -0.46 4.64 3.47
C SER A 139 -0.06 5.57 2.30
N SER A 140 0.02 6.84 2.51
CA SER A 140 0.44 7.91 1.60
C SER A 140 0.81 9.13 2.41
N ILE A 141 1.49 10.11 1.82
CA ILE A 141 1.54 11.45 2.42
C ILE A 141 0.13 12.02 2.65
N SER A 142 -0.86 11.60 1.84
CA SER A 142 -2.29 11.90 2.04
C SER A 142 -2.90 11.23 3.29
N GLY A 143 -2.20 10.35 3.95
CA GLY A 143 -2.52 9.81 5.27
C GLY A 143 -1.89 10.62 6.43
N LEU A 144 -1.21 11.72 6.12
CA LEU A 144 -0.64 12.66 7.09
C LEU A 144 -1.37 13.99 7.08
N PHE A 145 -1.95 14.40 5.95
CA PHE A 145 -2.72 15.63 5.77
C PHE A 145 -3.71 15.51 4.61
N GLY A 146 -4.75 16.37 4.62
CA GLY A 146 -5.73 16.45 3.54
C GLY A 146 -5.15 17.02 2.25
N PHE A 147 -5.63 16.50 1.12
CA PHE A 147 -5.26 16.97 -0.21
C PHE A 147 -6.51 17.20 -1.07
N PRO A 148 -6.59 18.29 -1.86
CA PRO A 148 -7.76 18.54 -2.71
C PRO A 148 -8.09 17.35 -3.62
N GLN A 149 -9.37 17.13 -3.89
CA GLN A 149 -9.92 16.06 -4.74
C GLN A 149 -9.57 14.64 -4.30
N ARG A 150 -9.24 14.43 -3.02
CA ARG A 150 -8.85 13.12 -2.47
C ARG A 150 -9.44 12.90 -1.05
N SER A 151 -10.64 13.39 -0.79
CA SER A 151 -11.25 13.36 0.55
C SER A 151 -11.35 11.95 1.12
N ALA A 152 -12.02 11.02 0.42
CA ALA A 152 -12.16 9.64 0.85
C ALA A 152 -10.81 8.91 0.94
N TYR A 153 -9.92 9.16 -0.04
CA TYR A 153 -8.57 8.59 -0.03
C TYR A 153 -7.76 9.06 1.18
N CYS A 154 -7.77 10.36 1.48
CA CYS A 154 -7.13 10.89 2.67
C CYS A 154 -7.72 10.28 3.95
N ALA A 155 -9.05 10.20 4.05
CA ALA A 155 -9.73 9.61 5.19
C ALA A 155 -9.31 8.14 5.40
N ALA A 156 -9.35 7.31 4.34
CA ALA A 156 -8.97 5.91 4.41
C ALA A 156 -7.49 5.73 4.82
N LYS A 157 -6.57 6.55 4.27
CA LYS A 157 -5.14 6.46 4.60
C LYS A 157 -4.80 6.99 6.01
N HIS A 158 -5.59 7.90 6.57
CA HIS A 158 -5.51 8.27 7.99
C HIS A 158 -6.06 7.16 8.89
N ALA A 159 -7.21 6.57 8.54
CA ALA A 159 -7.79 5.45 9.27
C ALA A 159 -6.83 4.26 9.32
N LEU A 160 -6.22 3.90 8.17
CA LEU A 160 -5.20 2.86 8.08
C LEU A 160 -4.03 3.13 9.04
N LYS A 161 -3.53 4.36 9.06
CA LYS A 161 -2.45 4.77 9.97
C LYS A 161 -2.84 4.55 11.43
N GLY A 162 -4.01 5.06 11.84
CA GLY A 162 -4.47 4.96 13.23
C GLY A 162 -4.63 3.50 13.67
N PHE A 163 -5.23 2.65 12.83
CA PHE A 163 -5.42 1.24 13.12
C PHE A 163 -4.09 0.49 13.33
N PHE A 164 -3.13 0.65 12.43
CA PHE A 164 -1.87 -0.09 12.53
C PHE A 164 -0.91 0.48 13.59
N GLU A 165 -1.03 1.75 13.96
CA GLU A 165 -0.33 2.30 15.14
C GLU A 165 -0.90 1.69 16.45
N ALA A 166 -2.23 1.54 16.56
CA ALA A 166 -2.85 0.86 17.70
C ALA A 166 -2.44 -0.60 17.77
N LEU A 167 -2.56 -1.34 16.66
CA LEU A 167 -2.16 -2.75 16.58
C LEU A 167 -0.71 -2.98 17.01
N GLN A 168 0.20 -2.09 16.62
CA GLN A 168 1.61 -2.18 17.03
C GLN A 168 1.77 -2.14 18.55
N LEU A 169 1.00 -1.29 19.23
CA LEU A 169 1.06 -1.12 20.67
C LEU A 169 0.38 -2.30 21.40
N GLU A 170 -0.76 -2.77 20.88
CA GLU A 170 -1.53 -3.87 21.47
C GLU A 170 -0.77 -5.20 21.42
N MET A 171 -0.05 -5.46 20.33
CA MET A 171 0.61 -6.76 20.09
C MET A 171 2.11 -6.74 20.36
N ASP A 172 2.69 -5.60 20.77
CA ASP A 172 4.14 -5.41 20.95
C ASP A 172 4.95 -5.94 19.74
N MET A 173 4.54 -5.54 18.54
CA MET A 173 5.06 -6.05 17.29
C MET A 173 5.69 -4.97 16.41
N LYS A 174 6.38 -5.38 15.34
CA LYS A 174 6.91 -4.45 14.35
C LYS A 174 5.87 -4.09 13.30
N VAL A 175 5.53 -2.81 13.22
CA VAL A 175 4.75 -2.25 12.12
C VAL A 175 5.55 -1.14 11.45
N THR A 176 5.58 -1.14 10.12
CA THR A 176 6.12 -0.06 9.30
C THR A 176 5.01 0.57 8.46
N LEU A 177 4.70 1.81 8.70
CA LEU A 177 3.82 2.60 7.85
C LEU A 177 4.62 3.24 6.73
N LEU A 178 4.24 2.93 5.49
CA LEU A 178 4.86 3.50 4.30
C LEU A 178 4.06 4.72 3.84
N PHE A 179 4.73 5.84 3.65
CA PHE A 179 4.13 7.10 3.18
C PHE A 179 4.77 7.52 1.85
N PRO A 180 4.37 6.86 0.74
CA PRO A 180 4.79 7.32 -0.58
C PRO A 180 4.20 8.69 -0.89
N GLY A 181 4.98 9.54 -1.58
CA GLY A 181 4.51 10.72 -2.25
C GLY A 181 4.07 10.43 -3.68
N ARG A 182 4.60 11.20 -4.63
CA ARG A 182 4.36 11.02 -6.06
C ARG A 182 5.29 9.94 -6.60
N ILE A 183 4.73 8.76 -6.87
CA ILE A 183 5.46 7.62 -7.45
C ILE A 183 4.87 7.32 -8.81
N ASN A 184 5.70 7.17 -9.83
CA ASN A 184 5.25 6.84 -11.18
C ASN A 184 4.63 5.43 -11.20
N THR A 185 3.30 5.37 -11.16
CA THR A 185 2.50 4.15 -11.10
C THR A 185 1.15 4.40 -11.78
N PRO A 186 0.45 3.35 -12.24
CA PRO A 186 -0.85 3.51 -12.91
C PRO A 186 -2.02 3.83 -11.98
N ILE A 187 -1.79 4.19 -10.70
CA ILE A 187 -2.88 4.42 -9.73
C ILE A 187 -3.84 5.52 -10.14
N SER A 188 -3.38 6.56 -10.84
CA SER A 188 -4.25 7.63 -11.35
C SER A 188 -5.18 7.15 -12.44
N LEU A 189 -4.76 6.20 -13.30
CA LEU A 189 -5.60 5.65 -14.36
C LEU A 189 -6.85 4.95 -13.81
N SER A 190 -6.72 4.29 -12.66
CA SER A 190 -7.79 3.56 -11.97
C SER A 190 -8.41 4.32 -10.81
N ALA A 191 -8.06 5.60 -10.62
CA ALA A 191 -8.71 6.45 -9.63
C ALA A 191 -10.18 6.64 -9.98
N LEU A 192 -11.04 6.82 -8.98
CA LEU A 192 -12.48 6.97 -9.17
C LEU A 192 -12.85 8.46 -9.30
N GLU A 193 -13.64 8.79 -10.29
CA GLU A 193 -14.33 10.07 -10.41
C GLU A 193 -15.52 10.15 -9.44
N ALA A 194 -16.23 11.29 -9.43
CA ALA A 194 -17.37 11.54 -8.54
C ALA A 194 -18.49 10.50 -8.66
N ASP A 195 -18.71 9.98 -9.86
CA ASP A 195 -19.74 8.99 -10.20
C ASP A 195 -19.27 7.53 -10.11
N GLY A 196 -18.00 7.31 -9.75
CA GLY A 196 -17.38 5.99 -9.69
C GLY A 196 -16.76 5.49 -10.98
N SER A 197 -16.82 6.26 -12.06
CA SER A 197 -16.09 5.95 -13.30
C SER A 197 -14.59 6.05 -13.10
N ALA A 198 -13.82 5.36 -13.95
CA ALA A 198 -12.37 5.44 -13.89
C ALA A 198 -11.87 6.79 -14.46
N HIS A 199 -10.93 7.43 -13.78
CA HIS A 199 -10.29 8.67 -14.24
C HIS A 199 -9.63 8.53 -15.62
N GLY A 200 -9.04 7.37 -15.93
CA GLY A 200 -8.52 7.04 -17.26
C GLY A 200 -7.31 7.85 -17.72
N LYS A 201 -6.83 8.80 -16.90
CA LYS A 201 -5.72 9.69 -17.25
C LYS A 201 -4.57 9.55 -16.26
N MET A 202 -3.36 9.74 -16.76
CA MET A 202 -2.17 9.81 -15.91
C MET A 202 -1.99 11.23 -15.41
N ASP A 203 -2.05 11.44 -14.10
CA ASP A 203 -1.74 12.76 -13.53
C ASP A 203 -0.30 13.18 -13.88
N PRO A 204 -0.05 14.41 -14.36
CA PRO A 204 1.31 14.87 -14.65
C PRO A 204 2.26 14.77 -13.46
N GLY A 205 1.77 15.06 -12.26
CA GLY A 205 2.54 14.92 -11.03
C GLY A 205 2.87 13.46 -10.69
N GLN A 206 2.06 12.50 -11.12
CA GLN A 206 2.30 11.08 -10.94
C GLN A 206 3.29 10.55 -11.99
N ALA A 207 3.13 10.98 -13.24
CA ALA A 207 4.05 10.64 -14.35
C ALA A 207 5.48 11.09 -14.08
N GLY A 208 5.65 12.31 -13.54
CA GLY A 208 6.95 12.87 -13.14
C GLY A 208 7.42 12.42 -11.74
N GLY A 209 6.70 11.50 -11.11
CA GLY A 209 7.02 10.99 -9.77
C GLY A 209 8.28 10.12 -9.73
N MET A 210 8.68 9.75 -8.51
CA MET A 210 9.79 8.83 -8.29
C MET A 210 9.52 7.47 -8.95
N ASP A 211 10.54 6.85 -9.50
CA ASP A 211 10.49 5.48 -10.01
C ASP A 211 10.02 4.48 -8.94
N ALA A 212 9.17 3.52 -9.34
CA ALA A 212 8.57 2.56 -8.41
C ALA A 212 9.61 1.62 -7.77
N ASP A 213 10.62 1.19 -8.52
CA ASP A 213 11.68 0.33 -7.97
C ASP A 213 12.59 1.13 -7.01
N ALA A 214 12.85 2.41 -7.30
CA ALA A 214 13.57 3.30 -6.37
C ALA A 214 12.77 3.52 -5.08
N CYS A 215 11.45 3.67 -5.17
CA CYS A 215 10.56 3.71 -4.01
C CYS A 215 10.63 2.42 -3.21
N ALA A 216 10.48 1.26 -3.87
CA ALA A 216 10.49 -0.05 -3.24
C ALA A 216 11.82 -0.32 -2.50
N ARG A 217 12.96 0.00 -3.10
CA ARG A 217 14.27 -0.11 -2.42
C ARG A 217 14.32 0.65 -1.10
N LYS A 218 13.78 1.88 -1.07
CA LYS A 218 13.74 2.69 0.17
C LYS A 218 12.75 2.11 1.18
N CYS A 219 11.57 1.66 0.72
CA CYS A 219 10.54 1.05 1.56
C CYS A 219 11.06 -0.23 2.22
N VAL A 220 11.56 -1.19 1.44
CA VAL A 220 12.08 -2.47 1.95
C VAL A 220 13.25 -2.25 2.90
N ARG A 221 14.18 -1.34 2.58
CA ARG A 221 15.25 -0.97 3.52
C ARG A 221 14.71 -0.43 4.84
N GLY A 222 13.63 0.33 4.81
CA GLY A 222 12.97 0.86 6.01
C GLY A 222 12.29 -0.24 6.82
N ILE A 223 11.58 -1.16 6.15
CA ILE A 223 10.94 -2.34 6.76
C ILE A 223 11.99 -3.18 7.47
N LEU A 224 13.04 -3.60 6.77
CA LEU A 224 14.09 -4.46 7.34
C LEU A 224 14.81 -3.80 8.54
N ARG A 225 14.92 -2.47 8.56
CA ARG A 225 15.46 -1.73 9.71
C ARG A 225 14.46 -1.52 10.85
N GLY A 226 13.25 -2.05 10.76
CA GLY A 226 12.20 -1.89 11.77
C GLY A 226 11.75 -0.44 11.98
N LYS A 227 11.81 0.41 10.94
CA LYS A 227 11.37 1.80 11.05
C LYS A 227 9.85 1.85 11.18
N ARG A 228 9.34 2.58 12.19
CA ARG A 228 7.87 2.79 12.35
C ARG A 228 7.24 3.51 11.16
N GLN A 229 7.95 4.45 10.56
CA GLN A 229 7.49 5.23 9.40
C GLN A 229 8.59 5.37 8.35
N VAL A 230 8.23 5.19 7.10
CA VAL A 230 9.10 5.40 5.94
C VAL A 230 8.43 6.37 4.98
N ARG A 231 8.95 7.58 4.87
CA ARG A 231 8.50 8.60 3.93
C ARG A 231 9.36 8.55 2.69
N VAL A 232 8.74 8.38 1.52
CA VAL A 232 9.45 8.19 0.25
C VAL A 232 8.80 9.00 -0.86
N GLY A 233 9.57 9.87 -1.49
CA GLY A 233 9.08 10.71 -2.57
C GLY A 233 10.14 11.70 -3.03
N GLY A 234 9.73 12.71 -3.77
CA GLY A 234 10.52 13.81 -4.26
C GLY A 234 10.36 15.08 -3.42
N LYS A 235 10.23 16.21 -4.12
CA LYS A 235 10.10 17.56 -3.50
C LYS A 235 8.83 17.69 -2.64
N GLU A 236 7.79 16.94 -2.94
CA GLU A 236 6.53 16.94 -2.17
C GLU A 236 6.70 16.49 -0.72
N MET A 237 7.80 15.82 -0.37
CA MET A 237 8.10 15.47 1.02
C MET A 237 8.29 16.70 1.92
N ILE A 238 8.62 17.85 1.35
CA ILE A 238 8.71 19.12 2.06
C ILE A 238 7.35 19.50 2.67
N SER A 239 6.25 19.16 1.99
CA SER A 239 4.88 19.40 2.49
C SER A 239 4.63 18.73 3.85
N CYS A 240 5.21 17.53 4.08
CA CYS A 240 5.09 16.84 5.36
C CYS A 240 5.76 17.61 6.50
N PHE A 241 6.89 18.26 6.22
CA PHE A 241 7.59 19.11 7.20
C PHE A 241 6.81 20.39 7.46
N ILE A 242 6.36 21.08 6.39
CA ILE A 242 5.59 22.32 6.50
C ILE A 242 4.28 22.07 7.27
N TYR A 243 3.55 21.00 6.94
CA TYR A 243 2.31 20.65 7.64
C TYR A 243 2.54 20.43 9.15
N LYS A 244 3.61 19.72 9.50
CA LYS A 244 3.91 19.38 10.89
C LYS A 244 4.24 20.61 11.74
N TRP A 245 5.02 21.55 11.20
CA TRP A 245 5.58 22.65 11.98
C TRP A 245 4.93 24.00 11.71
N PHE A 246 4.32 24.18 10.55
CA PHE A 246 3.72 25.42 10.07
C PHE A 246 2.37 25.18 9.38
N PRO A 247 1.36 24.60 10.08
CA PRO A 247 0.10 24.22 9.45
C PRO A 247 -0.63 25.39 8.78
N GLY A 248 -0.58 26.58 9.35
CA GLY A 248 -1.17 27.78 8.74
C GLY A 248 -0.55 28.11 7.37
N ILE A 249 0.77 27.97 7.22
CA ILE A 249 1.44 28.15 5.95
C ILE A 249 1.03 27.03 4.96
N PHE A 250 0.97 25.79 5.43
CA PHE A 250 0.56 24.67 4.61
C PHE A 250 -0.83 24.91 3.99
N PHE A 251 -1.85 25.23 4.80
CA PHE A 251 -3.22 25.42 4.32
C PHE A 251 -3.36 26.62 3.37
N LYS A 252 -2.57 27.69 3.54
CA LYS A 252 -2.56 28.84 2.64
C LYS A 252 -2.16 28.47 1.21
N PHE A 253 -1.29 27.46 1.04
CA PHE A 253 -0.77 27.05 -0.28
C PHE A 253 -1.35 25.71 -0.76
N ALA A 254 -1.71 24.81 0.13
CA ALA A 254 -2.20 23.47 -0.23
C ALA A 254 -3.51 23.51 -1.03
N GLY A 255 -4.40 24.45 -0.76
CA GLY A 255 -5.64 24.63 -1.52
C GLY A 255 -5.44 25.04 -2.99
N LYS A 256 -4.25 25.59 -3.31
CA LYS A 256 -3.87 25.95 -4.70
C LYS A 256 -3.14 24.83 -5.42
N ALA A 257 -2.76 23.75 -4.70
CA ALA A 257 -2.09 22.62 -5.29
C ALA A 257 -3.11 21.80 -6.06
N SER A 258 -2.98 21.78 -7.39
CA SER A 258 -3.77 20.89 -8.23
C SER A 258 -3.50 19.44 -7.86
N ALA A 259 -4.55 18.62 -7.75
CA ALA A 259 -4.45 17.17 -7.65
C ALA A 259 -4.10 16.54 -9.02
N VAL A 260 -4.22 17.34 -10.07
CA VAL A 260 -4.03 16.99 -11.49
C VAL A 260 -2.76 17.61 -12.02
#